data_9e3cb52858c9ca33a0e5167825b5a027
#
_entry.id   9e3cb52858c9ca33a0e5167825b5a027
#
_cell.length_a   1.000
_cell.length_b   1.000
_cell.length_c   1.000
_cell.angle_alpha   90.00
_cell.angle_beta   90.00
_cell.angle_gamma   90.00
#
_symmetry.space_group_name_H-M   'P 1'
#
loop_
_entity.id
_entity.type
_entity.pdbx_description
1 polymer ?
#
loop_
_entity_poly.entity_id
_entity_poly.type
_entity_poly.pdbx_seq_one_letter_code
_entity_poly.pdbx_strand_id
1 'polypeptide(L)' 'MFKITEGDFKNQTYGDESYLSNWPMLYILENGKQAYIGESNHVKNRMSQHHSSVDKRIFDKVHFIYSSKFNQSV' A
#
# COMPACT_ATOMS: atom_id res chain seq x y z
N MET A 1 -0.91 16.41 -8.17
CA MET A 1 -2.08 16.05 -7.34
C MET A 1 -1.91 14.64 -6.82
N PHE A 2 -2.16 14.45 -5.54
CA PHE A 2 -2.06 13.14 -4.92
C PHE A 2 -3.43 12.51 -4.81
N LYS A 3 -3.48 11.21 -4.98
CA LYS A 3 -4.68 10.42 -4.67
C LYS A 3 -4.39 9.57 -3.45
N ILE A 4 -5.39 9.46 -2.59
CA ILE A 4 -5.30 8.63 -1.40
C ILE A 4 -6.47 7.66 -1.46
N THR A 5 -6.17 6.38 -1.43
CA THR A 5 -7.20 5.35 -1.39
C THR A 5 -6.95 4.46 -0.19
N GLU A 6 -8.00 3.79 0.26
CA GLU A 6 -7.94 2.94 1.44
C GLU A 6 -8.28 1.51 1.05
N GLY A 7 -7.57 0.56 1.63
CA GLY A 7 -7.83 -0.85 1.42
C GLY A 7 -7.88 -1.60 2.74
N ASP A 8 -8.44 -2.80 2.70
CA ASP A 8 -8.49 -3.70 3.83
C ASP A 8 -7.29 -4.64 3.73
N PHE A 9 -6.26 -4.35 4.51
CA PHE A 9 -5.04 -5.14 4.50
C PHE A 9 -5.27 -6.55 5.05
N LYS A 10 -6.10 -6.66 6.08
CA LYS A 10 -6.35 -7.94 6.72
C LYS A 10 -6.99 -8.93 5.76
N ASN A 11 -7.93 -8.48 4.96
CA ASN A 11 -8.67 -9.33 4.02
C ASN A 11 -8.15 -9.21 2.59
N GLN A 12 -7.08 -8.48 2.39
CA GLN A 12 -6.44 -8.30 1.08
C GLN A 12 -7.41 -7.78 0.01
N THR A 13 -8.22 -6.80 0.37
CA THR A 13 -9.15 -6.15 -0.55
C THR A 13 -8.70 -4.71 -0.76
N TYR A 14 -8.19 -4.39 -1.94
CA TYR A 14 -7.47 -3.14 -2.17
C TYR A 14 -8.12 -2.19 -3.17
N GLY A 15 -9.26 -2.52 -3.71
CA GLY A 15 -9.93 -1.66 -4.68
C GLY A 15 -9.32 -1.78 -6.07
N ASP A 16 -9.04 -0.65 -6.71
CA ASP A 16 -8.50 -0.65 -8.07
C ASP A 16 -7.06 -1.13 -8.07
N GLU A 17 -6.85 -2.34 -8.58
CA GLU A 17 -5.54 -2.97 -8.60
C GLU A 17 -4.65 -2.55 -9.76
N SER A 18 -5.15 -1.79 -10.72
CA SER A 18 -4.37 -1.43 -11.89
C SER A 18 -3.12 -0.63 -11.52
N TYR A 19 -3.21 0.21 -10.51
CA TYR A 19 -2.06 0.99 -10.04
C TYR A 19 -1.15 0.20 -9.12
N LEU A 20 -1.68 -0.81 -8.46
CA LEU A 20 -0.94 -1.54 -7.45
C LEU A 20 0.12 -2.47 -8.05
N SER A 21 0.02 -2.78 -9.32
CA SER A 21 0.91 -3.74 -9.96
C SER A 21 2.26 -3.17 -10.33
N ASN A 22 2.30 -1.92 -10.82
CA ASN A 22 3.56 -1.36 -11.30
C ASN A 22 3.61 0.17 -11.28
N TRP A 23 2.96 0.78 -10.29
CA TRP A 23 2.98 2.23 -10.15
C TRP A 23 3.66 2.62 -8.84
N PRO A 24 4.62 3.54 -8.87
CA PRO A 24 5.29 3.98 -7.63
C PRO A 24 4.30 4.64 -6.68
N MET A 25 4.33 4.24 -5.44
CA MET A 25 3.44 4.84 -4.43
C MET A 25 3.98 4.63 -3.04
N LEU A 26 3.47 5.45 -2.13
CA LEU A 26 3.66 5.27 -0.71
C LEU A 26 2.47 4.50 -0.16
N TYR A 27 2.71 3.73 0.89
CA TYR A 27 1.61 3.06 1.57
C TYR A 27 1.82 3.14 3.07
N ILE A 28 0.71 3.13 3.79
CA ILE A 28 0.70 3.16 5.25
C ILE A 28 -0.19 2.03 5.73
N LEU A 29 0.42 1.06 6.39
CA LEU A 29 -0.32 0.02 7.10
C LEU A 29 -0.62 0.54 8.50
N GLU A 30 -1.83 0.33 9.00
CA GLU A 30 -2.17 0.85 10.32
C GLU A 30 -3.24 0.00 10.98
N ASN A 31 -3.34 0.13 12.30
CA ASN A 31 -4.38 -0.53 13.10
C ASN A 31 -4.99 0.41 14.13
N GLY A 32 -4.81 1.72 13.95
CA GLY A 32 -5.31 2.71 14.90
C GLY A 32 -4.35 3.02 16.04
N LYS A 33 -3.36 2.18 16.27
CA LYS A 33 -2.37 2.38 17.34
C LYS A 33 -0.95 2.45 16.80
N GLN A 34 -0.67 1.67 15.79
CA GLN A 34 0.65 1.59 15.16
C GLN A 34 0.52 1.77 13.67
N ALA A 35 1.58 2.23 13.06
CA ALA A 35 1.61 2.43 11.62
C ALA A 35 2.97 2.04 11.06
N TYR A 36 2.98 1.54 9.85
CA TYR A 36 4.19 1.23 9.11
C TYR A 36 4.10 1.92 7.75
N ILE A 37 5.11 2.71 7.43
CA ILE A 37 5.15 3.49 6.18
C ILE A 37 6.18 2.87 5.26
N GLY A 38 5.78 2.64 4.02
CA GLY A 38 6.68 2.08 3.02
C GLY A 38 6.45 2.69 1.66
N GLU A 39 7.30 2.32 0.72
CA GLU A 39 7.15 2.73 -0.68
C GLU A 39 7.51 1.55 -1.57
N SER A 40 6.91 1.51 -2.75
CA SER A 40 7.16 0.43 -3.70
C SER A 40 6.65 0.79 -5.08
N ASN A 41 7.29 0.22 -6.10
CA ASN A 41 6.78 0.25 -7.47
C ASN A 41 5.86 -0.94 -7.74
N HIS A 42 5.83 -1.91 -6.84
CA HIS A 42 5.07 -3.14 -6.99
C HIS A 42 4.32 -3.40 -5.68
N VAL A 43 3.39 -2.51 -5.37
CA VAL A 43 2.72 -2.53 -4.08
C VAL A 43 1.91 -3.80 -3.87
N LYS A 44 1.31 -4.34 -4.93
CA LYS A 44 0.54 -5.57 -4.80
C LYS A 44 1.42 -6.71 -4.28
N ASN A 45 2.62 -6.87 -4.86
CA ASN A 45 3.55 -7.88 -4.38
C ASN A 45 4.01 -7.59 -2.96
N ARG A 46 4.24 -6.32 -2.66
CA ARG A 46 4.68 -5.94 -1.32
C ARG A 46 3.60 -6.21 -0.29
N MET A 47 2.32 -5.98 -0.64
CA MET A 47 1.22 -6.29 0.27
C MET A 47 1.15 -7.78 0.56
N SER A 48 1.38 -8.63 -0.44
CA SER A 48 1.40 -10.07 -0.22
C SER A 48 2.54 -10.47 0.70
N GLN A 49 3.71 -9.88 0.54
CA GLN A 49 4.86 -10.15 1.40
C GLN A 49 4.57 -9.75 2.84
N HIS A 50 4.01 -8.54 3.03
CA HIS A 50 3.67 -8.08 4.38
C HIS A 50 2.56 -8.92 5.01
N HIS A 51 1.57 -9.32 4.23
CA HIS A 51 0.48 -10.14 4.74
C HIS A 51 0.97 -11.49 5.22
N SER A 52 2.01 -12.01 4.62
CA SER A 52 2.63 -13.28 5.03
C SER A 52 3.59 -13.11 6.20
N SER A 53 3.93 -11.90 6.57
CA SER A 53 4.90 -11.62 7.61
C SER A 53 4.20 -11.57 8.98
N VAL A 54 4.77 -12.31 9.94
CA VAL A 54 4.17 -12.40 11.28
C VAL A 54 4.08 -11.05 11.96
N ASP A 55 5.12 -10.23 11.83
CA ASP A 55 5.16 -8.93 12.51
C ASP A 55 4.23 -7.89 11.86
N LYS A 56 3.69 -8.16 10.69
CA LYS A 56 2.74 -7.25 10.04
C LYS A 56 1.29 -7.66 10.24
N ARG A 57 1.03 -8.78 10.90
CA ARG A 57 -0.33 -9.28 11.11
C ARG A 57 -1.17 -8.40 12.02
N ILE A 58 -0.54 -7.47 12.73
CA ILE A 58 -1.25 -6.55 13.60
C ILE A 58 -2.01 -5.47 12.84
N PHE A 59 -1.73 -5.30 11.55
CA PHE A 59 -2.33 -4.23 10.76
C PHE A 59 -3.62 -4.69 10.09
N ASP A 60 -4.61 -3.79 10.07
CA ASP A 60 -5.94 -4.04 9.52
C ASP A 60 -6.14 -3.34 8.19
N LYS A 61 -5.65 -2.11 8.08
CA LYS A 61 -5.92 -1.23 6.96
C LYS A 61 -4.65 -0.80 6.28
N VAL A 62 -4.79 -0.40 5.03
CA VAL A 62 -3.70 0.20 4.28
C VAL A 62 -4.22 1.43 3.55
N HIS A 63 -3.39 2.47 3.51
CA HIS A 63 -3.67 3.68 2.76
C HIS A 63 -2.63 3.80 1.68
N PHE A 64 -3.07 3.98 0.44
CA PHE A 64 -2.16 4.15 -0.69
C PHE A 64 -2.16 5.61 -1.10
N ILE A 65 -0.96 6.17 -1.24
CA ILE A 65 -0.78 7.56 -1.64
C ILE A 65 0.02 7.56 -2.92
N TYR A 66 -0.59 8.04 -4.00
CA TYR A 66 0.08 8.03 -5.29
C TYR A 66 -0.29 9.26 -6.11
N SER A 67 0.53 9.52 -7.12
CA SER A 67 0.37 10.66 -8.00
C SER A 67 0.81 10.26 -9.40
N SER A 68 0.22 10.85 -10.41
CA SER A 68 0.64 10.65 -11.77
C SER A 68 2.09 11.08 -11.99
N LYS A 69 2.62 11.93 -11.12
CA LYS A 69 3.98 12.42 -11.23
C LYS A 69 5.01 11.48 -10.63
N PHE A 70 4.60 10.51 -9.82
CA PHE A 70 5.56 9.59 -9.19
C PHE A 70 6.32 8.74 -10.21
N ASN A 71 5.73 8.50 -11.35
CA ASN A 71 6.35 7.65 -12.37
C ASN A 71 7.17 8.43 -13.38
N GLN A 72 7.41 9.69 -13.17
CA GLN A 72 8.24 10.47 -14.08
C GLN A 72 9.70 10.18 -13.81
N SER A 73 10.38 9.71 -14.84
CA SER A 73 11.82 9.55 -14.77
C SER A 73 12.50 10.89 -14.73
N VAL A 74 13.52 10.96 -13.98
CA VAL A 74 14.36 12.14 -13.92
C VAL A 74 15.69 11.87 -14.55
#